data_8e5d1bda96d51b624cfe5f29ef1df871
#
_entry.id   8e5d1bda96d51b624cfe5f29ef1df871
#
_cell.length_a   1.000
_cell.length_b   1.000
_cell.length_c   1.000
_cell.angle_alpha   90.00
_cell.angle_beta   90.00
_cell.angle_gamma   90.00
#
_symmetry.space_group_name_H-M   'P 1'
#
loop_
_entity.id
_entity.type
_entity.pdbx_description
1 polymer ?
#
loop_
_entity_poly.entity_id
_entity_poly.type
_entity_poly.pdbx_seq_one_letter_code
_entity_poly.pdbx_strand_id
1 'polypeptide(L)'
;MSPRRLPLLPLLLLVLGLAACGSEDKKLKVTGIEPETGDIEGGTYVRIKGNRFIADGARNAKVYFGSRQGTVVRFASDSELIVEAPGGKPNEKVDVLIIFEPGGELKIPNAFTFVEKNEAPPSVQDLDTSKIKK
;
A
#
# COMPACT_ATOMS: atom_id res chain seq x y z
N MET A 1 -76.31 9.52 21.16
CA MET A 1 -74.97 9.99 21.35
C MET A 1 -74.03 9.07 20.67
N SER A 2 -73.60 9.43 19.49
CA SER A 2 -72.59 8.67 18.81
C SER A 2 -71.21 9.01 19.29
N PRO A 3 -70.44 8.05 19.72
CA PRO A 3 -69.07 8.27 20.12
C PRO A 3 -68.28 8.75 18.91
N ARG A 4 -67.64 9.85 19.06
CA ARG A 4 -66.73 10.36 18.06
C ARG A 4 -65.51 9.45 18.01
N ARG A 5 -65.47 8.67 16.99
CA ARG A 5 -64.27 7.93 16.72
C ARG A 5 -63.26 8.89 16.15
N LEU A 6 -62.26 9.17 16.92
CA LEU A 6 -61.07 9.82 16.41
C LEU A 6 -60.40 8.89 15.43
N PRO A 7 -60.17 9.33 14.22
CA PRO A 7 -59.36 8.53 13.34
C PRO A 7 -57.97 8.45 13.95
N LEU A 8 -57.59 7.26 14.22
CA LEU A 8 -56.19 6.98 14.48
C LEU A 8 -55.45 7.40 13.22
N LEU A 9 -54.73 8.47 13.35
CA LEU A 9 -53.75 8.79 12.32
C LEU A 9 -52.81 7.61 12.25
N PRO A 10 -52.66 7.06 11.06
CA PRO A 10 -51.56 6.13 10.89
C PRO A 10 -50.30 6.91 11.14
N LEU A 11 -49.60 6.51 12.17
CA LEU A 11 -48.27 6.99 12.40
C LEU A 11 -47.50 6.63 11.16
N LEU A 12 -47.33 7.61 10.33
CA LEU A 12 -46.47 7.49 9.18
C LEU A 12 -45.05 7.30 9.74
N LEU A 13 -44.69 6.04 9.86
CA LEU A 13 -43.33 5.68 10.16
C LEU A 13 -42.48 6.09 8.96
N LEU A 14 -42.02 7.29 9.03
CA LEU A 14 -41.03 7.79 8.11
C LEU A 14 -39.74 7.02 8.46
N VAL A 15 -39.59 5.88 7.82
CA VAL A 15 -38.32 5.20 7.80
C VAL A 15 -37.40 6.09 6.97
N LEU A 16 -36.72 6.95 7.67
CA LEU A 16 -35.58 7.64 7.11
C LEU A 16 -34.55 6.57 6.85
N GLY A 17 -34.51 6.09 5.65
CA GLY A 17 -33.41 5.28 5.19
C GLY A 17 -32.15 6.12 5.35
N LEU A 18 -31.41 5.85 6.40
CA LEU A 18 -30.05 6.29 6.52
C LEU A 18 -29.30 5.66 5.37
N ALA A 19 -29.22 6.39 4.28
CA ALA A 19 -28.19 6.12 3.31
C ALA A 19 -26.86 6.29 4.06
N ALA A 20 -26.27 5.19 4.44
CA ALA A 20 -24.90 5.19 4.87
C ALA A 20 -24.07 5.56 3.65
N CYS A 21 -23.89 6.86 3.46
CA CYS A 21 -22.84 7.35 2.61
C CYS A 21 -21.55 6.86 3.24
N GLY A 22 -20.88 5.90 2.59
CA GLY A 22 -19.53 5.55 2.95
C GLY A 22 -18.74 6.84 3.07
N SER A 23 -18.36 7.19 4.28
CA SER A 23 -17.49 8.33 4.49
C SER A 23 -16.18 8.01 3.79
N GLU A 24 -15.88 8.72 2.72
CA GLU A 24 -14.55 8.70 2.16
C GLU A 24 -13.59 9.03 3.30
N ASP A 25 -12.67 8.12 3.51
CA ASP A 25 -11.67 8.28 4.55
C ASP A 25 -10.79 9.49 4.20
N LYS A 26 -11.03 10.59 4.88
CA LYS A 26 -10.31 11.85 4.64
C LYS A 26 -8.94 11.89 5.30
N LYS A 27 -8.46 10.75 5.76
CA LYS A 27 -7.14 10.64 6.39
C LYS A 27 -6.11 10.12 5.43
N LEU A 28 -4.91 10.66 5.55
CA LEU A 28 -3.72 10.10 4.93
C LEU A 28 -3.49 8.71 5.51
N LYS A 29 -3.48 7.70 4.66
CA LYS A 29 -3.30 6.30 5.07
C LYS A 29 -2.36 5.58 4.14
N VAL A 30 -1.67 4.61 4.69
CA VAL A 30 -0.98 3.58 3.94
C VAL A 30 -1.71 2.26 4.17
N THR A 31 -2.08 1.59 3.10
CA THR A 31 -2.86 0.34 3.15
C THR A 31 -2.01 -0.89 2.87
N GLY A 32 -0.87 -0.73 2.24
CA GLY A 32 0.02 -1.84 1.95
C GLY A 32 1.22 -1.47 1.11
N ILE A 33 2.07 -2.45 0.89
CA ILE A 33 3.22 -2.35 0.02
C ILE A 33 3.29 -3.56 -0.90
N GLU A 34 3.84 -3.36 -2.09
CA GLU A 34 3.99 -4.42 -3.10
C GLU A 34 5.21 -4.13 -3.98
N PRO A 35 6.14 -5.08 -4.17
CA PRO A 35 6.24 -6.38 -3.49
C PRO A 35 6.65 -6.24 -2.02
N GLU A 36 6.43 -7.29 -1.25
CA GLU A 36 6.84 -7.38 0.16
C GLU A 36 8.26 -7.94 0.32
N THR A 37 8.90 -8.23 -0.78
CA THR A 37 10.28 -8.74 -0.82
C THR A 37 11.11 -7.99 -1.84
N GLY A 38 12.38 -7.86 -1.58
CA GLY A 38 13.32 -7.23 -2.48
C GLY A 38 14.73 -7.76 -2.32
N ASP A 39 15.57 -7.38 -3.26
CA ASP A 39 16.94 -7.84 -3.34
C ASP A 39 17.79 -7.26 -2.21
N ILE A 40 18.67 -8.10 -1.64
CA ILE A 40 19.66 -7.67 -0.66
C ILE A 40 20.63 -6.61 -1.18
N GLU A 41 20.82 -6.55 -2.48
CA GLU A 41 21.66 -5.53 -3.12
C GLU A 41 20.94 -4.17 -3.29
N GLY A 42 19.63 -4.16 -3.10
CA GLY A 42 18.82 -2.96 -3.30
C GLY A 42 18.35 -2.80 -4.74
N GLY A 43 17.66 -1.71 -5.00
CA GLY A 43 17.17 -1.38 -6.34
C GLY A 43 15.78 -1.92 -6.67
N THR A 44 15.14 -2.62 -5.74
CA THR A 44 13.77 -3.10 -5.95
C THR A 44 12.78 -1.95 -5.88
N TYR A 45 11.98 -1.77 -6.91
CA TYR A 45 10.90 -0.80 -6.90
C TYR A 45 9.70 -1.33 -6.14
N VAL A 46 9.30 -0.59 -5.14
CA VAL A 46 8.21 -0.92 -4.24
C VAL A 46 7.11 0.11 -4.41
N ARG A 47 5.89 -0.39 -4.56
CA ARG A 47 4.68 0.44 -4.59
C ARG A 47 4.11 0.49 -3.19
N ILE A 48 4.02 1.68 -2.64
CA ILE A 48 3.33 1.93 -1.38
C ILE A 48 1.94 2.38 -1.74
N LYS A 49 0.94 1.62 -1.31
CA LYS A 49 -0.46 1.89 -1.57
C LYS A 49 -1.10 2.58 -0.38
N GLY A 50 -1.99 3.48 -0.65
CA GLY A 50 -2.66 4.22 0.41
C GLY A 50 -3.74 5.14 -0.11
N ASN A 51 -3.91 6.25 0.57
CA ASN A 51 -4.95 7.23 0.27
C ASN A 51 -4.46 8.65 0.59
N ARG A 52 -4.89 9.60 -0.21
CA ARG A 52 -4.64 11.04 -0.03
C ARG A 52 -3.16 11.45 -0.06
N PHE A 53 -2.39 10.80 -0.88
CA PHE A 53 -0.97 11.14 -1.01
C PHE A 53 -0.74 12.52 -1.61
N ILE A 54 -1.62 12.96 -2.49
CA ILE A 54 -1.53 14.26 -3.16
C ILE A 54 -2.81 15.11 -3.07
N ALA A 55 -3.92 14.55 -2.60
CA ALA A 55 -5.22 15.24 -2.56
C ALA A 55 -5.21 16.53 -1.73
N ASP A 56 -4.40 16.58 -0.68
CA ASP A 56 -4.28 17.72 0.22
C ASP A 56 -3.14 18.68 -0.19
N GLY A 57 -2.59 18.51 -1.38
CA GLY A 57 -1.49 19.30 -1.90
C GLY A 57 -0.17 18.54 -1.97
N ALA A 58 0.87 19.22 -2.40
CA ALA A 58 2.19 18.60 -2.53
C ALA A 58 2.74 18.16 -1.17
N ARG A 59 3.26 16.95 -1.13
CA ARG A 59 3.91 16.37 0.03
C ARG A 59 5.31 15.91 -0.34
N ASN A 60 6.19 16.00 0.64
CA ASN A 60 7.44 15.27 0.60
C ASN A 60 7.27 13.96 1.36
N ALA A 61 7.96 12.94 0.94
CA ALA A 61 7.98 11.67 1.63
C ALA A 61 9.40 11.16 1.81
N LYS A 62 9.65 10.57 2.97
CA LYS A 62 10.86 9.79 3.24
C LYS A 62 10.42 8.40 3.63
N VAL A 63 11.08 7.40 3.11
CA VAL A 63 10.74 6.00 3.38
C VAL A 63 11.96 5.27 3.90
N TYR A 64 11.78 4.58 5.01
CA TYR A 64 12.82 3.79 5.65
C TYR A 64 12.41 2.32 5.68
N PHE A 65 13.33 1.48 5.26
CA PHE A 65 13.23 0.03 5.37
C PHE A 65 14.13 -0.41 6.54
N GLY A 66 13.52 -0.57 7.71
CA GLY A 66 14.27 -0.69 8.95
C GLY A 66 15.05 0.60 9.25
N SER A 67 16.35 0.51 9.36
CA SER A 67 17.23 1.66 9.61
C SER A 67 17.74 2.33 8.33
N ARG A 68 17.46 1.79 7.16
CA ARG A 68 18.00 2.26 5.88
C ARG A 68 16.96 3.04 5.11
N GLN A 69 17.37 4.18 4.59
CA GLN A 69 16.50 5.01 3.77
C GLN A 69 16.41 4.48 2.34
N GLY A 70 15.17 4.32 1.85
CA GLY A 70 14.90 4.11 0.45
C GLY A 70 14.88 5.43 -0.32
N THR A 71 14.85 5.35 -1.64
CA THR A 71 14.76 6.50 -2.52
C THR A 71 13.34 6.66 -3.03
N VAL A 72 12.70 7.77 -2.70
CA VAL A 72 11.39 8.11 -3.25
C VAL A 72 11.57 8.50 -4.71
N VAL A 73 10.95 7.73 -5.60
CA VAL A 73 11.03 7.97 -7.04
C VAL A 73 9.98 8.98 -7.49
N ARG A 74 8.72 8.73 -7.13
CA ARG A 74 7.61 9.63 -7.45
C ARG A 74 6.33 9.24 -6.73
N PHE A 75 5.43 10.20 -6.61
CA PHE A 75 4.02 9.93 -6.35
C PHE A 75 3.35 9.59 -7.69
N ALA A 76 2.94 8.36 -7.86
CA ALA A 76 2.32 7.91 -9.09
C ALA A 76 0.86 8.37 -9.18
N SER A 77 0.19 8.41 -8.03
CA SER A 77 -1.19 8.89 -7.89
C SER A 77 -1.49 9.27 -6.45
N ASP A 78 -2.72 9.66 -6.18
CA ASP A 78 -3.21 9.92 -4.82
C ASP A 78 -3.18 8.68 -3.91
N SER A 79 -3.08 7.51 -4.51
CA SER A 79 -3.09 6.22 -3.82
C SER A 79 -1.82 5.40 -3.98
N GLU A 80 -0.82 5.91 -4.66
CA GLU A 80 0.37 5.14 -4.98
C GLU A 80 1.65 5.99 -4.96
N LEU A 81 2.63 5.51 -4.20
CA LEU A 81 3.97 6.07 -4.09
C LEU A 81 4.99 5.02 -4.53
N ILE A 82 5.88 5.39 -5.44
CA ILE A 82 6.94 4.50 -5.92
C ILE A 82 8.24 4.83 -5.20
N VAL A 83 8.83 3.79 -4.62
CA VAL A 83 10.07 3.89 -3.84
C VAL A 83 11.03 2.80 -4.27
N GLU A 84 12.29 3.15 -4.40
CA GLU A 84 13.37 2.19 -4.59
C GLU A 84 13.88 1.75 -3.23
N ALA A 85 13.80 0.44 -2.96
CA ALA A 85 14.27 -0.13 -1.71
C ALA A 85 15.80 -0.13 -1.62
N PRO A 86 16.36 0.12 -0.43
CA PRO A 86 17.78 -0.04 -0.21
C PRO A 86 18.16 -1.52 -0.14
N GLY A 87 19.44 -1.81 -0.07
CA GLY A 87 19.93 -3.15 0.24
C GLY A 87 19.74 -3.53 1.70
N GLY A 88 19.85 -4.80 1.98
CA GLY A 88 19.72 -5.36 3.32
C GLY A 88 20.46 -6.68 3.46
N LYS A 89 20.21 -7.36 4.57
CA LYS A 89 20.78 -8.67 4.84
C LYS A 89 19.82 -9.78 4.36
N PRO A 90 20.35 -10.93 3.95
CA PRO A 90 19.51 -12.05 3.55
C PRO A 90 18.51 -12.44 4.65
N ASN A 91 17.24 -12.63 4.27
CA ASN A 91 16.15 -13.02 5.16
C ASN A 91 15.84 -12.01 6.29
N GLU A 92 16.35 -10.79 6.19
CA GLU A 92 16.03 -9.73 7.12
C GLU A 92 14.64 -9.18 6.84
N LYS A 93 13.78 -9.26 7.86
CA LYS A 93 12.44 -8.71 7.81
C LYS A 93 12.40 -7.40 8.57
N VAL A 94 11.95 -6.35 7.91
CA VAL A 94 12.01 -4.99 8.45
C VAL A 94 10.66 -4.30 8.42
N ASP A 95 10.52 -3.32 9.30
CA ASP A 95 9.39 -2.39 9.25
C ASP A 95 9.62 -1.37 8.13
N VAL A 96 8.53 -0.92 7.54
CA VAL A 96 8.56 0.19 6.59
C VAL A 96 7.94 1.41 7.25
N LEU A 97 8.74 2.45 7.40
CA LEU A 97 8.32 3.73 7.96
C LEU A 97 8.23 4.76 6.84
N ILE A 98 7.08 5.38 6.69
CA ILE A 98 6.87 6.45 5.74
C ILE A 98 6.62 7.74 6.51
N ILE A 99 7.42 8.75 6.23
CA ILE A 99 7.28 10.08 6.83
C ILE A 99 6.80 11.02 5.74
N PHE A 100 5.59 11.52 5.89
CA PHE A 100 5.02 12.53 5.01
C PHE A 100 5.15 13.92 5.63
N GLU A 101 5.55 14.88 4.83
CA GLU A 101 5.62 16.29 5.22
C GLU A 101 4.84 17.16 4.22
N PRO A 102 3.69 17.70 4.60
CA PRO A 102 2.92 17.47 5.82
C PRO A 102 2.23 16.11 5.84
N GLY A 103 1.90 15.59 7.02
CA GLY A 103 1.10 14.38 7.14
C GLY A 103 1.48 13.44 8.28
N GLY A 104 2.74 13.47 8.70
CA GLY A 104 3.22 12.65 9.82
C GLY A 104 3.79 11.30 9.40
N GLU A 105 3.99 10.45 10.40
CA GLU A 105 4.65 9.15 10.25
C GLU A 105 3.63 8.02 10.21
N LEU A 106 3.81 7.11 9.27
CA LEU A 106 3.04 5.88 9.14
C LEU A 106 4.00 4.70 9.08
N LYS A 107 3.77 3.72 9.94
CA LYS A 107 4.64 2.55 10.04
C LYS A 107 3.86 1.29 9.72
N ILE A 108 4.44 0.47 8.86
CA ILE A 108 3.94 -0.87 8.57
C ILE A 108 4.92 -1.86 9.17
N PRO A 109 4.54 -2.56 10.25
CA PRO A 109 5.46 -3.49 10.89
C PRO A 109 5.68 -4.73 10.05
N ASN A 110 6.91 -5.22 10.04
CA ASN A 110 7.31 -6.45 9.34
C ASN A 110 6.86 -6.51 7.88
N ALA A 111 6.95 -5.38 7.19
CA ALA A 111 6.32 -5.21 5.89
C ALA A 111 7.19 -5.65 4.71
N PHE A 112 8.49 -5.74 4.90
CA PHE A 112 9.41 -6.01 3.81
C PHE A 112 10.51 -6.96 4.24
N THR A 113 10.83 -7.91 3.36
CA THR A 113 11.89 -8.89 3.59
C THR A 113 12.94 -8.82 2.50
N PHE A 114 14.19 -8.71 2.88
CA PHE A 114 15.30 -8.79 1.94
C PHE A 114 15.61 -10.25 1.62
N VAL A 115 15.67 -10.56 0.36
CA VAL A 115 15.95 -11.91 -0.11
C VAL A 115 17.15 -11.89 -1.04
N GLU A 116 17.95 -12.91 -0.96
CA GLU A 116 19.02 -13.11 -1.92
C GLU A 116 18.40 -13.53 -3.26
N LYS A 117 18.68 -12.76 -4.30
CA LYS A 117 18.22 -13.08 -5.62
C LYS A 117 19.04 -14.27 -6.13
N ASN A 118 18.48 -15.44 -6.02
CA ASN A 118 19.02 -16.64 -6.65
C ASN A 118 18.78 -16.57 -8.16
N GLU A 119 19.42 -15.62 -8.80
CA GLU A 119 19.74 -15.81 -10.20
C GLU A 119 20.95 -16.75 -10.26
N ALA A 120 20.70 -18.03 -10.06
CA ALA A 120 21.64 -19.00 -10.57
C ALA A 120 21.80 -18.68 -12.07
N PRO A 121 22.98 -18.33 -12.54
CA PRO A 121 23.17 -18.20 -13.97
C PRO A 121 22.65 -19.47 -14.60
N PRO A 122 21.94 -19.38 -15.73
CA PRO A 122 21.46 -20.57 -16.40
C PRO A 122 22.65 -21.52 -16.52
N SER A 123 22.54 -22.65 -15.86
CA SER A 123 23.61 -23.58 -15.87
C SER A 123 23.84 -23.96 -17.35
N VAL A 124 25.09 -24.09 -17.73
CA VAL A 124 25.43 -24.47 -19.10
C VAL A 124 24.70 -25.74 -19.52
N GLN A 125 24.18 -26.47 -18.55
CA GLN A 125 23.37 -27.66 -18.75
C GLN A 125 21.95 -27.38 -19.28
N ASP A 126 21.45 -26.17 -19.07
CA ASP A 126 20.17 -25.74 -19.65
C ASP A 126 20.32 -25.32 -21.13
N LEU A 127 21.53 -25.17 -21.57
CA LEU A 127 21.79 -25.02 -22.97
C LEU A 127 21.74 -26.40 -23.60
N ASP A 128 20.62 -26.69 -24.20
CA ASP A 128 20.45 -27.95 -24.92
C ASP A 128 21.46 -28.05 -26.07
N THR A 129 22.58 -28.63 -25.75
CA THR A 129 23.65 -28.85 -26.73
C THR A 129 23.24 -29.84 -27.82
N SER A 130 22.11 -30.52 -27.65
CA SER A 130 21.59 -31.44 -28.66
C SER A 130 21.13 -30.73 -29.94
N LYS A 131 20.88 -29.40 -29.84
CA LYS A 131 20.53 -28.60 -31.00
C LYS A 131 21.70 -28.02 -31.77
N ILE A 132 22.92 -28.27 -31.33
CA ILE A 132 24.14 -27.85 -31.99
C ILE A 132 24.72 -28.99 -32.85
N LYS A 133 23.88 -29.85 -33.33
CA LYS A 133 24.34 -30.83 -34.33
C LYS A 133 24.52 -30.14 -35.67
N LYS A 134 25.71 -30.23 -36.15
CA LYS A 134 26.04 -29.90 -37.52
C LYS A 134 25.19 -30.70 -38.52
#